data_648046c5d8e8558f604a13bd51f1c39c
#
_entry.id   648046c5d8e8558f604a13bd51f1c39c
#
_cell.length_a   1.000
_cell.length_b   1.000
_cell.length_c   1.000
_cell.angle_alpha   90.00
_cell.angle_beta   90.00
_cell.angle_gamma   90.00
#
_symmetry.space_group_name_H-M   'P 1'
#
loop_
_entity.id
_entity.type
_entity.pdbx_description
1 polymer ?
#
loop_
_entity_poly.entity_id
_entity_poly.type
_entity_poly.pdbx_seq_one_letter_code
_entity_poly.pdbx_strand_id
1 'polypeptide(L)'
;MRRLLYTALFLCALGVAPKARAQYYTWGSDPTGLKWSTIRTPDVRMIYPDTVSGVARRTLFYIRTVQPDISYGFRHGPMRIPFVMHPENFQSNGLVMYLPKRVEFLTSPAIDGYSMPWYKQLVAHEYRHAVQYNNLDRGVIRALSYILGQQGSTIGLLCMPIWAMEGDAVMSETAMSSFGRGLQPSFSLGYRAMGRVGRDRKDTRDR
;
A
#
# COMPACT_ATOMS: atom_id res chain seq x y z
N MET A 1 13.54 -21.51 -48.49
CA MET A 1 14.49 -20.44 -48.05
C MET A 1 13.82 -19.37 -47.18
N ARG A 2 12.76 -18.65 -47.60
CA ARG A 2 12.14 -17.57 -46.78
C ARG A 2 11.67 -18.02 -45.39
N ARG A 3 11.04 -19.20 -45.26
CA ARG A 3 10.56 -19.71 -43.95
C ARG A 3 11.73 -19.98 -42.99
N LEU A 4 12.82 -20.55 -43.46
CA LEU A 4 14.03 -20.79 -42.65
C LEU A 4 14.66 -19.47 -42.19
N LEU A 5 14.64 -18.44 -43.04
CA LEU A 5 15.14 -17.11 -42.66
C LEU A 5 14.29 -16.46 -41.55
N TYR A 6 12.96 -16.56 -41.63
CA TYR A 6 12.07 -16.04 -40.59
C TYR A 6 12.21 -16.80 -39.25
N THR A 7 12.38 -18.13 -39.31
CA THR A 7 12.62 -18.94 -38.11
C THR A 7 13.97 -18.59 -37.48
N ALA A 8 15.00 -18.40 -38.29
CA ALA A 8 16.33 -17.98 -37.78
C ALA A 8 16.30 -16.56 -37.17
N LEU A 9 15.61 -15.61 -37.82
CA LEU A 9 15.42 -14.25 -37.27
C LEU A 9 14.61 -14.27 -35.96
N PHE A 10 13.59 -15.09 -35.86
CA PHE A 10 12.78 -15.25 -34.64
C PHE A 10 13.61 -15.85 -33.50
N LEU A 11 14.42 -16.86 -33.77
CA LEU A 11 15.33 -17.47 -32.80
C LEU A 11 16.44 -16.51 -32.37
N CYS A 12 16.99 -15.71 -33.30
CA CYS A 12 17.92 -14.66 -32.96
C CYS A 12 17.31 -13.55 -32.10
N ALA A 13 16.06 -13.14 -32.36
CA ALA A 13 15.33 -12.18 -31.56
C ALA A 13 15.08 -12.67 -30.13
N LEU A 14 14.82 -13.97 -29.94
CA LEU A 14 14.71 -14.60 -28.62
C LEU A 14 16.05 -14.64 -27.88
N GLY A 15 17.16 -14.82 -28.60
CA GLY A 15 18.52 -14.85 -28.00
C GLY A 15 19.05 -13.47 -27.60
N VAL A 16 18.51 -12.39 -28.17
CA VAL A 16 18.88 -10.99 -27.87
C VAL A 16 17.90 -10.35 -26.89
N ALA A 17 16.96 -11.11 -26.33
CA ALA A 17 16.08 -10.58 -25.28
C ALA A 17 16.97 -9.96 -24.19
N PRO A 18 16.88 -8.63 -23.93
CA PRO A 18 17.64 -8.03 -22.86
C PRO A 18 17.29 -8.79 -21.59
N LYS A 19 18.30 -9.21 -20.83
CA LYS A 19 18.08 -9.82 -19.52
C LYS A 19 17.11 -8.91 -18.80
N ALA A 20 15.86 -9.33 -18.67
CA ALA A 20 14.86 -8.60 -17.89
C ALA A 20 15.46 -8.50 -16.49
N ARG A 21 16.07 -7.37 -16.19
CA ARG A 21 16.43 -7.05 -14.82
C ARG A 21 15.08 -6.93 -14.14
N ALA A 22 14.77 -7.88 -13.26
CA ALA A 22 13.67 -7.71 -12.35
C ALA A 22 13.80 -6.30 -11.77
N GLN A 23 12.76 -5.49 -11.89
CA GLN A 23 12.78 -4.14 -11.36
C GLN A 23 13.25 -4.25 -9.91
N TYR A 24 14.45 -3.75 -9.65
CA TYR A 24 14.91 -3.61 -8.28
C TYR A 24 14.01 -2.56 -7.66
N TYR A 25 13.08 -3.02 -6.83
CA TYR A 25 12.46 -2.14 -5.88
C TYR A 25 13.59 -1.63 -4.98
N THR A 26 13.93 -0.37 -5.13
CA THR A 26 14.87 0.31 -4.22
C THR A 26 14.32 0.40 -2.80
N TRP A 27 13.05 0.06 -2.64
CA TRP A 27 12.32 -0.01 -1.38
C TRP A 27 12.39 -1.45 -0.88
N GLY A 28 12.99 -1.64 0.31
CA GLY A 28 13.13 -2.96 0.91
C GLY A 28 14.25 -3.81 0.31
N SER A 29 15.34 -3.20 -0.12
CA SER A 29 16.60 -3.89 -0.38
C SER A 29 17.27 -4.18 0.95
N ASP A 30 16.88 -5.31 1.57
CA ASP A 30 17.46 -5.72 2.84
C ASP A 30 18.81 -6.38 2.65
N PRO A 31 19.73 -6.26 3.62
CA PRO A 31 20.99 -6.98 3.60
C PRO A 31 20.80 -8.49 3.51
N THR A 32 21.62 -9.15 2.71
CA THR A 32 21.53 -10.62 2.49
C THR A 32 21.80 -11.46 3.74
N GLY A 33 22.44 -10.89 4.76
CA GLY A 33 22.74 -11.56 6.02
C GLY A 33 21.60 -11.60 7.03
N LEU A 34 20.45 -11.00 6.75
CA LEU A 34 19.33 -11.01 7.69
C LEU A 34 18.69 -12.38 7.80
N LYS A 35 18.44 -12.80 9.02
CA LYS A 35 17.64 -13.99 9.31
C LYS A 35 16.17 -13.59 9.39
N TRP A 36 15.34 -14.28 8.61
CA TRP A 36 13.91 -13.99 8.50
C TRP A 36 13.08 -14.99 9.29
N SER A 37 12.12 -14.48 10.04
CA SER A 37 11.14 -15.25 10.78
C SER A 37 9.72 -14.96 10.27
N THR A 38 8.80 -15.87 10.58
CA THR A 38 7.39 -15.73 10.17
C THR A 38 6.46 -16.01 11.33
N ILE A 39 5.55 -15.08 11.62
CA ILE A 39 4.39 -15.33 12.47
C ILE A 39 3.21 -15.69 11.56
N ARG A 40 2.54 -16.80 11.87
CA ARG A 40 1.33 -17.25 11.17
C ARG A 40 0.17 -17.33 12.13
N THR A 41 -0.91 -16.68 11.78
CA THR A 41 -2.20 -16.76 12.43
C THR A 41 -3.27 -17.13 11.39
N PRO A 42 -4.50 -17.49 11.76
CA PRO A 42 -5.55 -17.76 10.78
C PRO A 42 -5.73 -16.64 9.74
N ASP A 43 -5.58 -15.38 10.16
CA ASP A 43 -5.90 -14.21 9.34
C ASP A 43 -4.67 -13.47 8.81
N VAL A 44 -3.52 -13.59 9.48
CA VAL A 44 -2.33 -12.79 9.22
C VAL A 44 -1.10 -13.67 9.05
N ARG A 45 -0.32 -13.40 8.01
CA ARG A 45 1.04 -13.90 7.85
C ARG A 45 1.99 -12.72 7.86
N MET A 46 2.85 -12.64 8.87
CA MET A 46 3.84 -11.58 9.01
C MET A 46 5.25 -12.16 8.83
N ILE A 47 6.02 -11.57 7.95
CA ILE A 47 7.39 -11.93 7.61
C ILE A 47 8.28 -10.78 8.04
N TYR A 48 9.29 -11.06 8.83
CA TYR A 48 10.14 -10.02 9.42
C TYR A 48 11.54 -10.54 9.74
N PRO A 49 12.57 -9.70 9.71
CA PRO A 49 13.89 -10.04 10.23
C PRO A 49 13.87 -10.19 11.75
N ASP A 50 14.65 -11.13 12.28
CA ASP A 50 14.69 -11.44 13.72
C ASP A 50 15.04 -10.21 14.58
N THR A 51 15.80 -9.28 14.01
CA THR A 51 16.17 -8.01 14.65
C THR A 51 14.98 -7.15 15.08
N VAL A 52 13.84 -7.28 14.41
CA VAL A 52 12.62 -6.48 14.66
C VAL A 52 11.45 -7.31 15.20
N SER A 53 11.73 -8.44 15.83
CA SER A 53 10.69 -9.34 16.36
C SER A 53 9.73 -8.65 17.34
N GLY A 54 10.20 -7.73 18.18
CA GLY A 54 9.36 -6.95 19.08
C GLY A 54 8.42 -6.02 18.36
N VAL A 55 8.89 -5.36 17.29
CA VAL A 55 8.09 -4.48 16.44
C VAL A 55 7.05 -5.30 15.68
N ALA A 56 7.42 -6.45 15.14
CA ALA A 56 6.51 -7.36 14.44
C ALA A 56 5.34 -7.81 15.32
N ARG A 57 5.60 -8.21 16.55
CA ARG A 57 4.55 -8.59 17.51
C ARG A 57 3.61 -7.42 17.84
N ARG A 58 4.17 -6.22 18.01
CA ARG A 58 3.38 -5.00 18.25
C ARG A 58 2.52 -4.64 17.04
N THR A 59 3.07 -4.73 15.84
CA THR A 59 2.34 -4.49 14.59
C THR A 59 1.20 -5.51 14.43
N LEU A 60 1.44 -6.78 14.72
CA LEU A 60 0.39 -7.81 14.73
C LEU A 60 -0.73 -7.49 15.74
N PHE A 61 -0.38 -6.99 16.92
CA PHE A 61 -1.37 -6.53 17.88
C PHE A 61 -2.24 -5.40 17.29
N TYR A 62 -1.64 -4.42 16.62
CA TYR A 62 -2.39 -3.33 15.98
C TYR A 62 -3.26 -3.83 14.83
N ILE A 63 -2.79 -4.76 14.00
CA ILE A 63 -3.59 -5.39 12.95
C ILE A 63 -4.86 -6.00 13.55
N ARG A 64 -4.73 -6.76 14.62
CA ARG A 64 -5.87 -7.39 15.31
C ARG A 64 -6.81 -6.37 15.94
N THR A 65 -6.28 -5.27 16.44
CA THR A 65 -7.09 -4.19 17.05
C THR A 65 -7.95 -3.49 16.00
N VAL A 66 -7.44 -3.24 14.78
CA VAL A 66 -8.18 -2.53 13.74
C VAL A 66 -9.03 -3.46 12.88
N GLN A 67 -8.73 -4.75 12.85
CA GLN A 67 -9.37 -5.74 11.97
C GLN A 67 -10.92 -5.77 12.04
N PRO A 68 -11.55 -5.69 13.21
CA PRO A 68 -13.02 -5.72 13.30
C PRO A 68 -13.70 -4.59 12.52
N ASP A 69 -13.10 -3.39 12.57
CA ASP A 69 -13.72 -2.16 12.06
C ASP A 69 -13.20 -1.74 10.69
N ILE A 70 -12.04 -2.29 10.26
CA ILE A 70 -11.34 -1.84 9.05
C ILE A 70 -12.19 -1.99 7.77
N SER A 71 -13.19 -2.87 7.79
CA SER A 71 -14.09 -3.13 6.66
C SER A 71 -15.33 -2.25 6.66
N TYR A 72 -15.47 -1.35 7.63
CA TYR A 72 -16.65 -0.48 7.70
C TYR A 72 -16.92 0.23 6.37
N GLY A 73 -18.17 0.16 5.91
CA GLY A 73 -18.59 0.71 4.62
C GLY A 73 -18.30 -0.17 3.39
N PHE A 74 -17.59 -1.29 3.55
CA PHE A 74 -17.34 -2.25 2.49
C PHE A 74 -18.10 -3.57 2.70
N ARG A 75 -18.43 -4.22 1.60
CA ARG A 75 -19.14 -5.52 1.63
C ARG A 75 -18.23 -6.68 2.04
N HIS A 76 -16.95 -6.58 1.73
CA HIS A 76 -15.98 -7.64 1.97
C HIS A 76 -14.83 -7.12 2.82
N GLY A 77 -14.34 -7.97 3.72
CA GLY A 77 -13.18 -7.69 4.56
C GLY A 77 -11.86 -7.58 3.79
N PRO A 78 -10.74 -7.41 4.49
CA PRO A 78 -9.44 -7.32 3.84
C PRO A 78 -9.10 -8.62 3.11
N MET A 79 -8.35 -8.49 2.01
CA MET A 79 -7.81 -9.67 1.35
C MET A 79 -6.75 -10.32 2.24
N ARG A 80 -6.60 -11.64 2.11
CA ARG A 80 -5.57 -12.39 2.82
C ARG A 80 -4.23 -12.19 2.11
N ILE A 81 -3.38 -11.32 2.65
CA ILE A 81 -2.06 -10.99 2.11
C ILE A 81 -1.00 -11.04 3.21
N PRO A 82 0.26 -11.37 2.88
CA PRO A 82 1.34 -11.30 3.83
C PRO A 82 1.73 -9.85 4.11
N PHE A 83 2.20 -9.62 5.33
CA PHE A 83 2.85 -8.39 5.77
C PHE A 83 4.36 -8.66 5.83
N VAL A 84 5.15 -7.81 5.23
CA VAL A 84 6.62 -7.89 5.21
C VAL A 84 7.20 -6.65 5.87
N MET A 85 8.17 -6.82 6.74
CA MET A 85 8.81 -5.71 7.46
C MET A 85 10.24 -5.54 7.00
N HIS A 86 10.62 -4.30 6.70
CA HIS A 86 11.94 -3.89 6.21
C HIS A 86 12.57 -2.90 7.19
N PRO A 87 13.46 -3.35 8.09
CA PRO A 87 14.06 -2.48 9.11
C PRO A 87 15.27 -1.69 8.60
N GLU A 88 15.95 -2.20 7.58
CA GLU A 88 17.21 -1.62 7.08
C GLU A 88 16.93 -0.52 6.03
N ASN A 89 16.02 0.39 6.39
CA ASN A 89 15.66 1.51 5.53
C ASN A 89 15.46 2.76 6.38
N PHE A 90 15.92 3.92 5.90
CA PHE A 90 15.72 5.20 6.58
C PHE A 90 14.40 5.89 6.20
N GLN A 91 13.63 5.30 5.31
CA GLN A 91 12.29 5.78 5.00
C GLN A 91 11.27 5.22 6.00
N SER A 92 10.31 6.05 6.38
CA SER A 92 9.18 5.68 7.21
C SER A 92 7.93 5.65 6.34
N ASN A 93 7.49 4.47 5.94
CA ASN A 93 6.34 4.33 5.03
C ASN A 93 5.70 2.94 5.11
N GLY A 94 4.50 2.82 4.57
CA GLY A 94 3.85 1.57 4.24
C GLY A 94 3.47 1.54 2.77
N LEU A 95 3.23 0.35 2.27
CA LEU A 95 2.87 0.15 0.88
C LEU A 95 2.09 -1.14 0.71
N VAL A 96 0.93 -1.08 0.08
CA VAL A 96 0.22 -2.27 -0.37
C VAL A 96 0.54 -2.54 -1.82
N MET A 97 1.28 -3.61 -2.05
CA MET A 97 1.60 -4.07 -3.39
C MET A 97 0.53 -5.03 -3.89
N TYR A 98 0.13 -4.83 -5.13
CA TYR A 98 -0.83 -5.72 -5.77
C TYR A 98 -0.14 -6.86 -6.56
N LEU A 99 1.09 -6.63 -7.04
CA LEU A 99 1.87 -7.59 -7.84
C LEU A 99 3.30 -7.76 -7.30
N PRO A 100 3.62 -8.84 -6.60
CA PRO A 100 2.71 -9.79 -5.95
C PRO A 100 2.02 -9.18 -4.72
N LYS A 101 0.84 -9.73 -4.38
CA LYS A 101 0.02 -9.22 -3.27
C LYS A 101 0.74 -9.30 -1.93
N ARG A 102 1.05 -8.16 -1.33
CA ARG A 102 1.65 -8.04 0.01
C ARG A 102 1.51 -6.63 0.55
N VAL A 103 1.63 -6.50 1.85
CA VAL A 103 1.84 -5.21 2.52
C VAL A 103 3.29 -5.14 2.95
N GLU A 104 3.97 -4.05 2.65
CA GLU A 104 5.34 -3.79 3.10
C GLU A 104 5.34 -2.65 4.11
N PHE A 105 6.05 -2.84 5.21
CA PHE A 105 6.29 -1.82 6.22
C PHE A 105 7.77 -1.50 6.29
N LEU A 106 8.12 -0.26 6.00
CA LEU A 106 9.43 0.30 6.26
C LEU A 106 9.43 0.76 7.71
N THR A 107 10.21 0.08 8.55
CA THR A 107 10.05 0.16 10.01
C THR A 107 10.82 1.28 10.68
N SER A 108 11.40 2.22 9.93
CA SER A 108 11.96 3.43 10.51
C SER A 108 10.89 4.27 11.19
N PRO A 109 11.20 4.94 12.32
CA PRO A 109 10.25 5.84 12.96
C PRO A 109 9.79 6.95 12.03
N ALA A 110 8.56 7.43 12.24
CA ALA A 110 8.07 8.60 11.52
C ALA A 110 8.94 9.83 11.81
N ILE A 111 9.21 10.61 10.77
CA ILE A 111 9.95 11.88 10.87
C ILE A 111 9.06 12.94 11.53
N ASP A 112 7.77 12.93 11.18
CA ASP A 112 6.79 13.85 11.74
C ASP A 112 6.23 13.33 13.07
N GLY A 113 6.00 14.25 14.02
CA GLY A 113 5.38 13.92 15.29
C GLY A 113 3.90 13.52 15.10
N TYR A 114 3.58 12.25 15.30
CA TYR A 114 2.22 11.77 15.35
C TYR A 114 1.74 11.65 16.79
N SER A 115 0.49 12.00 17.03
CA SER A 115 -0.14 11.90 18.36
C SER A 115 -0.47 10.46 18.76
N MET A 116 -0.25 9.49 17.89
CA MET A 116 -0.47 8.07 18.11
C MET A 116 0.76 7.26 17.67
N PRO A 117 0.92 6.02 18.15
CA PRO A 117 2.00 5.17 17.69
C PRO A 117 1.98 5.01 16.16
N TRP A 118 3.09 5.31 15.52
CA TRP A 118 3.25 5.28 14.06
C TRP A 118 2.75 3.99 13.41
N TYR A 119 3.15 2.85 13.98
CA TYR A 119 2.72 1.55 13.44
C TYR A 119 1.20 1.32 13.53
N LYS A 120 0.53 1.88 14.52
CA LYS A 120 -0.93 1.77 14.62
C LYS A 120 -1.60 2.52 13.48
N GLN A 121 -1.14 3.74 13.20
CA GLN A 121 -1.65 4.55 12.09
C GLN A 121 -1.36 3.86 10.76
N LEU A 122 -0.11 3.44 10.54
CA LEU A 122 0.32 2.78 9.33
C LEU A 122 -0.50 1.51 9.05
N VAL A 123 -0.72 0.69 10.07
CA VAL A 123 -1.56 -0.50 9.98
C VAL A 123 -2.99 -0.15 9.57
N ALA A 124 -3.61 0.85 10.20
CA ALA A 124 -4.98 1.23 9.87
C ALA A 124 -5.09 1.72 8.41
N HIS A 125 -4.10 2.47 7.95
CA HIS A 125 -4.04 2.96 6.58
C HIS A 125 -3.85 1.84 5.56
N GLU A 126 -2.76 1.09 5.66
CA GLU A 126 -2.41 0.06 4.69
C GLU A 126 -3.39 -1.12 4.68
N TYR A 127 -3.91 -1.47 5.86
CA TYR A 127 -4.90 -2.56 5.93
C TYR A 127 -6.23 -2.15 5.30
N ARG A 128 -6.56 -0.85 5.30
CA ARG A 128 -7.70 -0.31 4.56
C ARG A 128 -7.56 -0.52 3.06
N HIS A 129 -6.37 -0.31 2.49
CA HIS A 129 -6.09 -0.63 1.09
C HIS A 129 -6.29 -2.12 0.78
N ALA A 130 -5.95 -3.02 1.70
CA ALA A 130 -6.23 -4.44 1.52
C ALA A 130 -7.74 -4.74 1.45
N VAL A 131 -8.59 -3.98 2.14
CA VAL A 131 -10.06 -4.05 2.02
C VAL A 131 -10.52 -3.51 0.67
N GLN A 132 -10.03 -2.35 0.26
CA GLN A 132 -10.36 -1.74 -1.03
C GLN A 132 -10.03 -2.69 -2.17
N TYR A 133 -8.82 -3.25 -2.19
CA TYR A 133 -8.38 -4.18 -3.23
C TYR A 133 -9.22 -5.46 -3.29
N ASN A 134 -9.63 -6.00 -2.12
CA ASN A 134 -10.50 -7.17 -2.11
C ASN A 134 -11.90 -6.87 -2.66
N ASN A 135 -12.38 -5.64 -2.51
CA ASN A 135 -13.67 -5.22 -3.02
C ASN A 135 -13.61 -4.85 -4.52
N LEU A 136 -12.48 -4.39 -5.00
CA LEU A 136 -12.23 -4.16 -6.44
C LEU A 136 -12.04 -5.48 -7.22
N ASP A 137 -11.43 -6.49 -6.61
CA ASP A 137 -11.16 -7.79 -7.23
C ASP A 137 -12.43 -8.68 -7.25
N ARG A 138 -13.50 -8.21 -7.93
CA ARG A 138 -14.81 -8.88 -8.00
C ARG A 138 -15.40 -8.82 -9.41
N GLY A 139 -16.41 -9.65 -9.64
CA GLY A 139 -17.13 -9.68 -10.91
C GLY A 139 -16.22 -9.90 -12.12
N VAL A 140 -16.32 -9.03 -13.11
CA VAL A 140 -15.54 -9.09 -14.35
C VAL A 140 -14.05 -8.99 -14.08
N ILE A 141 -13.61 -8.14 -13.14
CA ILE A 141 -12.19 -8.00 -12.77
C ILE A 141 -11.64 -9.32 -12.26
N ARG A 142 -12.39 -10.01 -11.40
CA ARG A 142 -12.01 -11.33 -10.90
C ARG A 142 -12.00 -12.38 -12.02
N ALA A 143 -12.94 -12.34 -12.96
CA ALA A 143 -12.93 -13.23 -14.12
C ALA A 143 -11.67 -13.01 -14.97
N LEU A 144 -11.28 -11.75 -15.21
CA LEU A 144 -10.05 -11.41 -15.90
C LEU A 144 -8.81 -11.92 -15.18
N SER A 145 -8.82 -11.92 -13.84
CA SER A 145 -7.69 -12.42 -13.06
C SER A 145 -7.46 -13.93 -13.21
N TYR A 146 -8.48 -14.72 -13.56
CA TYR A 146 -8.31 -16.14 -13.87
C TYR A 146 -7.61 -16.36 -15.21
N ILE A 147 -7.74 -15.42 -16.15
CA ILE A 147 -7.14 -15.52 -17.48
C ILE A 147 -5.74 -14.89 -17.49
N LEU A 148 -5.61 -13.70 -16.92
CA LEU A 148 -4.41 -12.86 -16.98
C LEU A 148 -3.58 -12.91 -15.68
N GLY A 149 -3.95 -13.77 -14.73
CA GLY A 149 -3.31 -13.80 -13.41
C GLY A 149 -3.55 -12.50 -12.65
N GLN A 150 -2.62 -12.15 -11.76
CA GLN A 150 -2.73 -10.94 -10.94
C GLN A 150 -2.78 -9.64 -11.76
N GLN A 151 -2.26 -9.63 -13.00
CA GLN A 151 -2.36 -8.47 -13.89
C GLN A 151 -3.81 -8.13 -14.25
N GLY A 152 -4.68 -9.14 -14.39
CA GLY A 152 -6.11 -8.92 -14.61
C GLY A 152 -6.77 -8.11 -13.50
N SER A 153 -6.35 -8.35 -12.27
CA SER A 153 -6.86 -7.61 -11.10
C SER A 153 -6.38 -6.14 -11.08
N THR A 154 -5.23 -5.80 -11.68
CA THR A 154 -4.76 -4.40 -11.73
C THR A 154 -5.66 -3.50 -12.58
N ILE A 155 -6.46 -4.07 -13.50
CA ILE A 155 -7.43 -3.30 -14.28
C ILE A 155 -8.44 -2.62 -13.36
N GLY A 156 -8.85 -3.27 -12.26
CA GLY A 156 -9.73 -2.67 -11.26
C GLY A 156 -9.13 -1.42 -10.61
N LEU A 157 -7.82 -1.41 -10.39
CA LEU A 157 -7.12 -0.26 -9.81
C LEU A 157 -7.08 0.94 -10.76
N LEU A 158 -6.99 0.70 -12.07
CA LEU A 158 -7.01 1.77 -13.07
C LEU A 158 -8.36 2.49 -13.13
N CYS A 159 -9.43 1.83 -12.69
CA CYS A 159 -10.78 2.41 -12.65
C CYS A 159 -11.04 3.24 -11.39
N MET A 160 -10.17 3.18 -10.39
CA MET A 160 -10.33 3.92 -9.13
C MET A 160 -9.33 5.08 -9.06
N PRO A 161 -9.81 6.31 -8.86
CA PRO A 161 -8.93 7.45 -8.66
C PRO A 161 -8.10 7.29 -7.37
N ILE A 162 -6.80 7.53 -7.45
CA ILE A 162 -5.88 7.41 -6.30
C ILE A 162 -6.35 8.27 -5.12
N TRP A 163 -6.82 9.49 -5.38
CA TRP A 163 -7.30 10.39 -4.32
C TRP A 163 -8.49 9.81 -3.54
N ALA A 164 -9.34 9.01 -4.19
CA ALA A 164 -10.48 8.38 -3.51
C ALA A 164 -10.02 7.22 -2.63
N MET A 165 -9.05 6.44 -3.07
CA MET A 165 -8.47 5.35 -2.30
C MET A 165 -7.72 5.89 -1.08
N GLU A 166 -6.84 6.86 -1.29
CA GLU A 166 -6.07 7.50 -0.23
C GLU A 166 -6.97 8.28 0.74
N GLY A 167 -7.96 9.00 0.22
CA GLY A 167 -8.92 9.74 1.03
C GLY A 167 -9.74 8.84 1.95
N ASP A 168 -10.21 7.69 1.46
CA ASP A 168 -10.90 6.69 2.27
C ASP A 168 -9.98 6.06 3.33
N ALA A 169 -8.72 5.80 2.99
CA ALA A 169 -7.74 5.27 3.95
C ALA A 169 -7.45 6.29 5.07
N VAL A 170 -7.24 7.58 4.74
CA VAL A 170 -7.05 8.66 5.71
C VAL A 170 -8.30 8.89 6.56
N MET A 171 -9.48 8.82 5.96
CA MET A 171 -10.75 8.92 6.69
C MET A 171 -10.91 7.75 7.67
N SER A 172 -10.60 6.54 7.23
CA SER A 172 -10.68 5.33 8.05
C SER A 172 -9.72 5.39 9.24
N GLU A 173 -8.44 5.72 9.03
CA GLU A 173 -7.48 5.88 10.14
C GLU A 173 -7.90 6.97 11.12
N THR A 174 -8.55 8.03 10.64
CA THR A 174 -9.05 9.14 11.46
C THR A 174 -10.26 8.73 12.28
N ALA A 175 -11.21 8.03 11.67
CA ALA A 175 -12.43 7.56 12.34
C ALA A 175 -12.15 6.47 13.39
N MET A 176 -11.15 5.62 13.12
CA MET A 176 -10.76 4.50 14.00
C MET A 176 -9.78 4.90 15.10
N SER A 177 -9.46 6.17 15.24
CA SER A 177 -8.51 6.68 16.24
C SER A 177 -8.90 8.06 16.73
N SER A 178 -8.42 8.41 17.93
CA SER A 178 -8.60 9.76 18.47
C SER A 178 -7.63 10.80 17.87
N PHE A 179 -6.68 10.37 17.02
CA PHE A 179 -5.54 11.19 16.58
C PHE A 179 -5.09 10.92 15.15
N GLY A 180 -5.98 10.42 14.28
CA GLY A 180 -5.65 10.20 12.86
C GLY A 180 -5.27 11.49 12.13
N ARG A 181 -4.62 11.37 10.95
CA ARG A 181 -4.13 12.50 10.17
C ARG A 181 -5.17 13.58 9.92
N GLY A 182 -6.43 13.20 9.69
CA GLY A 182 -7.52 14.14 9.46
C GLY A 182 -7.82 15.08 10.64
N LEU A 183 -7.43 14.72 11.86
CA LEU A 183 -7.57 15.53 13.07
C LEU A 183 -6.36 16.45 13.32
N GLN A 184 -5.27 16.28 12.59
CA GLN A 184 -4.10 17.13 12.75
C GLN A 184 -4.37 18.56 12.23
N PRO A 185 -3.98 19.61 12.98
CA PRO A 185 -4.19 21.00 12.55
C PRO A 185 -3.55 21.32 11.18
N SER A 186 -2.41 20.69 10.87
CA SER A 186 -1.68 20.82 9.62
C SER A 186 -2.42 20.23 8.41
N PHE A 187 -3.25 19.21 8.61
CA PHE A 187 -3.93 18.49 7.53
C PHE A 187 -4.81 19.41 6.66
N SER A 188 -5.56 20.31 7.27
CA SER A 188 -6.45 21.24 6.58
C SER A 188 -5.85 22.65 6.39
N LEU A 189 -4.58 22.86 6.79
CA LEU A 189 -3.96 24.19 6.78
C LEU A 189 -3.95 24.84 5.39
N GLY A 190 -3.56 24.11 4.36
CA GLY A 190 -3.52 24.58 2.98
C GLY A 190 -4.89 25.01 2.47
N TYR A 191 -5.92 24.21 2.71
CA TYR A 191 -7.30 24.53 2.32
C TYR A 191 -7.84 25.75 3.05
N ARG A 192 -7.56 25.88 4.35
CA ARG A 192 -7.96 27.06 5.13
C ARG A 192 -7.25 28.32 4.64
N ALA A 193 -5.96 28.22 4.28
CA ALA A 193 -5.21 29.34 3.72
C ALA A 193 -5.79 29.78 2.37
N MET A 194 -6.06 28.85 1.46
CA MET A 194 -6.70 29.14 0.16
C MET A 194 -8.08 29.80 0.33
N GLY A 195 -8.88 29.34 1.29
CA GLY A 195 -10.20 29.92 1.60
C GLY A 195 -10.10 31.35 2.11
N ARG A 196 -9.05 31.74 2.84
CA ARG A 196 -8.78 33.12 3.28
C ARG A 196 -8.39 34.00 2.09
N VAL A 197 -7.41 33.58 1.31
CA VAL A 197 -6.96 34.32 0.11
C VAL A 197 -8.10 34.53 -0.89
N GLY A 198 -8.99 33.55 -1.06
CA GLY A 198 -10.17 33.67 -1.92
C GLY A 198 -11.17 34.68 -1.40
N ARG A 199 -11.35 34.84 -0.09
CA ARG A 199 -12.19 35.87 0.54
C ARG A 199 -11.59 37.26 0.38
N ASP A 200 -10.33 37.43 0.67
CA ASP A 200 -9.63 38.72 0.55
C ASP A 200 -9.66 39.24 -0.90
N ARG A 201 -9.60 38.36 -1.90
CA ARG A 201 -9.74 38.74 -3.32
C ARG A 201 -11.14 39.17 -3.69
N LYS A 202 -12.19 38.65 -3.07
CA LYS A 202 -13.56 39.11 -3.28
C LYS A 202 -13.79 40.50 -2.66
N ASP A 203 -13.35 40.69 -1.42
CA ASP A 203 -13.48 41.97 -0.71
C ASP A 203 -12.73 43.12 -1.40
N THR A 204 -11.65 42.84 -2.11
CA THR A 204 -10.90 43.84 -2.89
C THR A 204 -11.52 44.15 -4.25
N ARG A 205 -12.43 43.31 -4.76
CA ARG A 205 -13.17 43.57 -6.02
C ARG A 205 -14.47 44.32 -5.81
N ASP A 206 -15.01 44.29 -4.62
CA ASP A 206 -16.30 44.94 -4.27
C ASP A 206 -16.09 46.33 -3.64
N ARG A 207 -14.85 46.85 -3.66
CA ARG A 207 -14.45 48.19 -3.26
C ARG A 207 -13.97 48.97 -4.50
#